data_ab6790099fa0da337c17602f3d27ace5
#
_entry.id   ab6790099fa0da337c17602f3d27ace5
#
_cell.length_a   1.000
_cell.length_b   1.000
_cell.length_c   1.000
_cell.angle_alpha   90.00
_cell.angle_beta   90.00
_cell.angle_gamma   90.00
#
_symmetry.space_group_name_H-M   'P 1'
#
loop_
_entity.id
_entity.type
_entity.pdbx_description
1 polymer ?
#
loop_
_entity_poly.entity_id
_entity_poly.type
_entity_poly.pdbx_seq_one_letter_code
_entity_poly.pdbx_strand_id
1 'polypeptide(L)'
;AMLALSACGASVTEITLPESIELAPGESQQVEIAYTYDKEGLGEQAQQKAVAAAAISWSVEGSAVSVSNSGKVEALESGEATVTATTKQGRTASCTVTVTQPIEGIDLPESIELAVGGEDSATLTPTLTPENAQGVITWTSSDEAVATVDAKGVVSAVCKGSCTIRA
;
A
#
# COMPACT_ATOMS: atom_id res chain seq x y z
N ALA A 1 55.99 23.83 -12.75
CA ALA A 1 55.22 22.60 -12.62
C ALA A 1 53.91 22.95 -11.97
N MET A 2 52.85 23.02 -12.78
CA MET A 2 51.49 23.33 -12.35
C MET A 2 50.89 21.98 -11.91
N LEU A 3 50.80 21.74 -10.58
CA LEU A 3 50.01 20.62 -10.08
C LEU A 3 48.55 20.93 -10.39
N ALA A 4 48.01 20.23 -11.37
CA ALA A 4 46.60 20.12 -11.53
C ALA A 4 46.06 19.27 -10.35
N LEU A 5 45.57 19.90 -9.27
CA LEU A 5 44.72 19.24 -8.33
C LEU A 5 43.46 18.81 -9.12
N SER A 6 43.48 17.54 -9.52
CA SER A 6 42.25 16.89 -9.93
C SER A 6 41.32 16.94 -8.71
N ALA A 7 40.38 17.89 -8.72
CA ALA A 7 39.31 17.92 -7.77
C ALA A 7 38.42 16.72 -8.07
N CYS A 8 38.83 15.57 -7.56
CA CYS A 8 37.99 14.36 -7.54
C CYS A 8 36.82 14.67 -6.64
N GLY A 9 35.73 15.16 -7.26
CA GLY A 9 34.48 15.44 -6.55
C GLY A 9 34.00 14.18 -5.89
N ALA A 10 33.28 14.31 -4.77
CA ALA A 10 32.59 13.19 -4.17
C ALA A 10 31.52 12.65 -5.15
N SER A 11 31.31 11.36 -5.14
CA SER A 11 30.28 10.70 -5.92
C SER A 11 29.34 9.87 -5.05
N VAL A 12 28.10 9.73 -5.49
CA VAL A 12 27.11 8.84 -4.86
C VAL A 12 27.45 7.40 -5.28
N THR A 13 27.69 6.54 -4.31
CA THR A 13 28.00 5.12 -4.52
C THR A 13 26.78 4.23 -4.41
N GLU A 14 25.82 4.63 -3.56
CA GLU A 14 24.59 3.89 -3.33
C GLU A 14 23.45 4.84 -3.02
N ILE A 15 22.24 4.44 -3.35
CA ILE A 15 20.99 5.07 -2.94
C ILE A 15 20.11 4.04 -2.27
N THR A 16 19.37 4.45 -1.23
CA THR A 16 18.37 3.61 -0.56
C THR A 16 17.07 4.37 -0.41
N LEU A 17 15.97 3.66 -0.54
CA LEU A 17 14.61 4.14 -0.30
C LEU A 17 14.03 3.43 0.94
N PRO A 18 12.94 3.95 1.53
CA PRO A 18 12.16 3.18 2.50
C PRO A 18 11.68 1.87 1.86
N GLU A 19 11.56 0.80 2.63
CA GLU A 19 11.11 -0.50 2.12
C GLU A 19 9.66 -0.44 1.62
N SER A 20 8.79 0.27 2.35
CA SER A 20 7.38 0.44 2.00
C SER A 20 6.83 1.80 2.42
N ILE A 21 5.79 2.22 1.72
CA ILE A 21 4.97 3.39 2.01
C ILE A 21 3.51 2.96 1.92
N GLU A 22 2.70 3.40 2.89
CA GLU A 22 1.25 3.20 2.87
C GLU A 22 0.56 4.54 2.69
N LEU A 23 -0.39 4.61 1.76
CA LEU A 23 -1.16 5.81 1.44
C LEU A 23 -2.64 5.46 1.28
N ALA A 24 -3.51 6.45 1.53
CA ALA A 24 -4.90 6.40 1.09
C ALA A 24 -5.04 7.03 -0.32
N PRO A 25 -6.06 6.67 -1.11
CA PRO A 25 -6.31 7.29 -2.40
C PRO A 25 -6.41 8.82 -2.30
N GLY A 26 -5.71 9.53 -3.19
CA GLY A 26 -5.62 10.99 -3.19
C GLY A 26 -4.55 11.56 -2.24
N GLU A 27 -3.93 10.76 -1.40
CA GLU A 27 -2.79 11.19 -0.60
C GLU A 27 -1.50 11.26 -1.43
N SER A 28 -0.57 12.07 -0.96
CA SER A 28 0.74 12.19 -1.59
C SER A 28 1.84 12.30 -0.56
N GLN A 29 2.98 11.67 -0.85
CA GLN A 29 4.14 11.67 0.02
C GLN A 29 5.43 11.87 -0.76
N GLN A 30 6.35 12.65 -0.19
CA GLN A 30 7.71 12.76 -0.71
C GLN A 30 8.51 11.53 -0.32
N VAL A 31 9.05 10.81 -1.30
CA VAL A 31 9.98 9.72 -1.04
C VAL A 31 11.37 10.31 -0.79
N GLU A 32 11.91 10.02 0.38
CA GLU A 32 13.25 10.46 0.73
C GLU A 32 14.28 9.43 0.29
N ILE A 33 15.37 9.90 -0.30
CA ILE A 33 16.49 9.06 -0.72
C ILE A 33 17.62 9.24 0.28
N ALA A 34 18.09 8.14 0.86
CA ALA A 34 19.36 8.14 1.57
C ALA A 34 20.51 7.85 0.59
N TYR A 35 21.60 8.60 0.71
CA TYR A 35 22.74 8.55 -0.17
C TYR A 35 23.98 8.08 0.57
N THR A 36 24.72 7.14 -0.02
CA THR A 36 26.05 6.76 0.41
C THR A 36 27.08 7.36 -0.56
N TYR A 37 28.19 7.83 -0.02
CA TYR A 37 29.23 8.53 -0.78
C TYR A 37 30.56 7.76 -0.76
N ASP A 38 31.38 7.99 -1.77
CA ASP A 38 32.73 7.41 -1.89
C ASP A 38 33.74 7.97 -0.90
N LYS A 39 33.37 9.01 -0.14
CA LYS A 39 34.22 9.68 0.85
C LYS A 39 33.42 9.96 2.12
N GLU A 40 34.05 9.75 3.25
CA GLU A 40 33.50 10.10 4.57
C GLU A 40 33.75 11.58 4.91
N GLY A 41 32.94 12.11 5.84
CA GLY A 41 33.12 13.46 6.36
C GLY A 41 32.90 14.61 5.37
N LEU A 42 32.10 14.37 4.35
CA LEU A 42 31.74 15.40 3.36
C LEU A 42 30.88 16.49 3.98
N GLY A 43 31.27 17.74 3.77
CA GLY A 43 30.40 18.88 4.08
C GLY A 43 29.17 18.96 3.15
N GLU A 44 28.11 19.63 3.61
CA GLU A 44 26.81 19.71 2.91
C GLU A 44 26.91 20.13 1.44
N GLN A 45 27.75 21.11 1.11
CA GLN A 45 27.95 21.58 -0.27
C GLN A 45 28.52 20.50 -1.19
N ALA A 46 29.42 19.65 -0.66
CA ALA A 46 30.01 18.55 -1.42
C ALA A 46 28.98 17.43 -1.64
N GLN A 47 28.16 17.14 -0.63
CA GLN A 47 27.04 16.18 -0.73
C GLN A 47 26.01 16.65 -1.76
N GLN A 48 25.54 17.88 -1.67
CA GLN A 48 24.58 18.48 -2.62
C GLN A 48 25.09 18.41 -4.06
N LYS A 49 26.37 18.69 -4.28
CA LYS A 49 27.00 18.61 -5.61
C LYS A 49 27.05 17.16 -6.12
N ALA A 50 27.36 16.20 -5.26
CA ALA A 50 27.37 14.77 -5.59
C ALA A 50 25.97 14.26 -5.96
N VAL A 51 24.94 14.63 -5.18
CA VAL A 51 23.53 14.30 -5.44
C VAL A 51 23.05 14.91 -6.76
N ALA A 52 23.35 16.19 -7.01
CA ALA A 52 23.00 16.85 -8.27
C ALA A 52 23.65 16.15 -9.48
N ALA A 53 24.90 15.68 -9.32
CA ALA A 53 25.59 14.93 -10.37
C ALA A 53 25.06 13.50 -10.57
N ALA A 54 24.45 12.92 -9.54
CA ALA A 54 23.81 11.60 -9.63
C ALA A 54 22.59 11.61 -10.54
N ALA A 55 21.90 12.75 -10.67
CA ALA A 55 20.76 12.97 -11.57
C ALA A 55 19.74 11.82 -11.49
N ILE A 56 18.92 11.85 -10.46
CA ILE A 56 17.92 10.80 -10.20
C ILE A 56 16.79 10.88 -11.22
N SER A 57 16.42 9.72 -11.77
CA SER A 57 15.19 9.49 -12.51
C SER A 57 14.29 8.54 -11.74
N TRP A 58 12.99 8.72 -11.86
CA TRP A 58 11.98 7.94 -11.19
C TRP A 58 11.15 7.16 -12.18
N SER A 59 10.77 5.94 -11.81
CA SER A 59 9.84 5.11 -12.57
C SER A 59 8.87 4.42 -11.62
N VAL A 60 7.71 4.07 -12.13
CA VAL A 60 6.65 3.32 -11.42
C VAL A 60 6.33 2.06 -12.22
N GLU A 61 6.16 0.97 -11.51
CA GLU A 61 5.57 -0.27 -12.02
C GLU A 61 4.27 -0.53 -11.25
N GLY A 62 3.15 -0.58 -11.96
CA GLY A 62 1.78 -0.61 -11.41
C GLY A 62 0.99 0.67 -11.71
N SER A 63 -0.34 0.64 -11.46
CA SER A 63 -1.26 1.76 -11.70
C SER A 63 -1.71 2.50 -10.43
N ALA A 64 -1.44 1.93 -9.26
CA ALA A 64 -1.92 2.45 -7.99
C ALA A 64 -1.39 3.84 -7.64
N VAL A 65 -0.21 4.22 -8.15
CA VAL A 65 0.42 5.51 -7.87
C VAL A 65 1.06 6.14 -9.10
N SER A 66 1.28 7.46 -9.04
CA SER A 66 2.19 8.19 -9.92
C SER A 66 3.38 8.72 -9.14
N VAL A 67 4.50 8.98 -9.80
CA VAL A 67 5.67 9.63 -9.21
C VAL A 67 6.11 10.81 -10.06
N SER A 68 6.40 11.93 -9.42
CA SER A 68 6.94 13.13 -10.08
C SER A 68 8.47 13.00 -10.26
N ASN A 69 9.03 13.86 -11.10
CA ASN A 69 10.49 13.96 -11.28
C ASN A 69 11.25 14.36 -10.00
N SER A 70 10.56 14.88 -8.99
CA SER A 70 11.13 15.22 -7.68
C SER A 70 11.01 14.10 -6.67
N GLY A 71 10.41 12.95 -7.02
CA GLY A 71 10.19 11.83 -6.12
C GLY A 71 8.96 11.98 -5.21
N LYS A 72 8.01 12.87 -5.57
CA LYS A 72 6.72 12.93 -4.90
C LYS A 72 5.80 11.88 -5.50
N VAL A 73 5.36 10.94 -4.67
CA VAL A 73 4.39 9.90 -5.00
C VAL A 73 2.99 10.39 -4.69
N GLU A 74 2.05 10.14 -5.57
CA GLU A 74 0.63 10.44 -5.41
C GLU A 74 -0.17 9.14 -5.60
N ALA A 75 -1.01 8.81 -4.63
CA ALA A 75 -1.88 7.64 -4.67
C ALA A 75 -3.11 7.92 -5.54
N LEU A 76 -3.34 7.07 -6.54
CA LEU A 76 -4.42 7.21 -7.52
C LEU A 76 -5.59 6.29 -7.22
N GLU A 77 -5.30 5.01 -7.01
CA GLU A 77 -6.30 3.97 -6.75
C GLU A 77 -5.74 2.93 -5.77
N SER A 78 -6.61 2.16 -5.12
CA SER A 78 -6.19 1.08 -4.23
C SER A 78 -5.42 -0.01 -4.98
N GLY A 79 -4.33 -0.49 -4.38
CA GLY A 79 -3.46 -1.50 -4.98
C GLY A 79 -2.01 -1.33 -4.54
N GLU A 80 -1.14 -2.11 -5.15
CA GLU A 80 0.32 -2.02 -4.96
C GLU A 80 1.00 -1.48 -6.21
N ALA A 81 2.05 -0.71 -5.99
CA ALA A 81 2.95 -0.26 -7.04
C ALA A 81 4.40 -0.23 -6.52
N THR A 82 5.36 -0.42 -7.40
CA THR A 82 6.78 -0.29 -7.07
C THR A 82 7.34 0.99 -7.66
N VAL A 83 7.84 1.86 -6.80
CA VAL A 83 8.53 3.10 -7.18
C VAL A 83 10.02 2.85 -7.18
N THR A 84 10.70 3.16 -8.27
CA THR A 84 12.15 2.95 -8.42
C THR A 84 12.84 4.25 -8.73
N ALA A 85 13.87 4.57 -7.95
CA ALA A 85 14.82 5.64 -8.21
C ALA A 85 16.06 5.08 -8.92
N THR A 86 16.51 5.74 -9.96
CA THR A 86 17.70 5.33 -10.73
C THR A 86 18.64 6.52 -10.89
N THR A 87 19.92 6.34 -10.53
CA THR A 87 20.95 7.34 -10.77
C THR A 87 21.45 7.28 -12.22
N LYS A 88 22.04 8.38 -12.72
CA LYS A 88 22.68 8.41 -14.03
C LYS A 88 23.75 7.31 -14.23
N GLN A 89 24.35 6.83 -13.15
CA GLN A 89 25.35 5.76 -13.15
C GLN A 89 24.73 4.35 -13.12
N GLY A 90 23.39 4.24 -13.13
CA GLY A 90 22.65 2.97 -13.13
C GLY A 90 22.50 2.33 -11.75
N ARG A 91 22.68 3.07 -10.66
CA ARG A 91 22.31 2.61 -9.31
C ARG A 91 20.82 2.72 -9.13
N THR A 92 20.20 1.71 -8.58
CA THR A 92 18.74 1.65 -8.38
C THR A 92 18.41 1.39 -6.92
N ALA A 93 17.27 1.94 -6.47
CA ALA A 93 16.63 1.56 -5.23
C ALA A 93 15.11 1.57 -5.47
N SER A 94 14.40 0.65 -4.85
CA SER A 94 12.96 0.50 -5.01
C SER A 94 12.24 0.59 -3.67
N CYS A 95 10.99 1.05 -3.72
CA CYS A 95 10.08 1.16 -2.60
C CYS A 95 8.72 0.59 -3.03
N THR A 96 8.13 -0.30 -2.24
CA THR A 96 6.75 -0.75 -2.46
C THR A 96 5.80 0.28 -1.89
N VAL A 97 4.86 0.74 -2.69
CA VAL A 97 3.79 1.64 -2.25
C VAL A 97 2.48 0.90 -2.26
N THR A 98 1.85 0.77 -1.09
CA THR A 98 0.55 0.15 -0.92
C THR A 98 -0.49 1.23 -0.71
N VAL A 99 -1.49 1.27 -1.58
CA VAL A 99 -2.62 2.19 -1.45
C VAL A 99 -3.82 1.40 -0.96
N THR A 100 -4.25 1.70 0.27
CA THR A 100 -5.38 1.02 0.92
C THR A 100 -6.52 1.98 1.13
N GLN A 101 -7.73 1.54 0.80
CA GLN A 101 -8.95 2.28 1.07
C GLN A 101 -9.70 1.59 2.20
N PRO A 102 -9.83 2.22 3.38
CA PRO A 102 -10.52 1.61 4.51
C PRO A 102 -12.02 1.46 4.25
N ILE A 103 -12.64 0.48 4.91
CA ILE A 103 -14.09 0.28 4.89
C ILE A 103 -14.73 1.37 5.75
N GLU A 104 -15.61 2.18 5.15
CA GLU A 104 -16.39 3.23 5.84
C GLU A 104 -17.79 2.76 6.18
N GLY A 105 -18.33 1.82 5.38
CA GLY A 105 -19.66 1.25 5.58
C GLY A 105 -19.77 -0.17 5.05
N ILE A 106 -20.67 -0.94 5.67
CA ILE A 106 -21.01 -2.31 5.30
C ILE A 106 -22.53 -2.40 5.23
N ASP A 107 -23.06 -2.75 4.06
CA ASP A 107 -24.47 -3.01 3.88
C ASP A 107 -24.73 -4.51 3.67
N LEU A 108 -25.74 -5.03 4.36
CA LEU A 108 -26.21 -6.40 4.26
C LEU A 108 -27.68 -6.44 3.84
N PRO A 109 -28.17 -7.55 3.26
CA PRO A 109 -29.60 -7.78 3.07
C PRO A 109 -30.35 -7.66 4.39
N GLU A 110 -31.53 -7.03 4.39
CA GLU A 110 -32.35 -6.85 5.61
C GLU A 110 -32.73 -8.19 6.26
N SER A 111 -32.96 -9.23 5.47
CA SER A 111 -33.30 -10.57 5.96
C SER A 111 -32.95 -11.65 4.95
N ILE A 112 -32.67 -12.84 5.46
CA ILE A 112 -32.54 -14.08 4.70
C ILE A 112 -33.41 -15.15 5.37
N GLU A 113 -33.99 -16.03 4.58
CA GLU A 113 -34.74 -17.19 5.07
C GLU A 113 -34.00 -18.48 4.70
N LEU A 114 -33.79 -19.35 5.66
CA LEU A 114 -33.16 -20.65 5.51
C LEU A 114 -34.10 -21.76 6.01
N ALA A 115 -34.07 -22.91 5.34
CA ALA A 115 -34.90 -24.04 5.71
C ALA A 115 -34.07 -25.09 6.45
N VAL A 116 -34.39 -25.39 7.68
CA VAL A 116 -33.71 -26.48 8.45
C VAL A 116 -33.99 -27.83 7.79
N GLY A 117 -32.93 -28.51 7.38
CA GLY A 117 -32.99 -29.82 6.71
C GLY A 117 -33.24 -29.79 5.20
N GLY A 118 -33.10 -28.61 4.58
CA GLY A 118 -33.13 -28.42 3.13
C GLY A 118 -31.87 -27.67 2.65
N GLU A 119 -32.07 -26.54 1.94
CA GLU A 119 -30.97 -25.58 1.74
C GLU A 119 -30.78 -24.80 3.06
N ASP A 120 -29.90 -25.29 3.90
CA ASP A 120 -29.72 -24.84 5.27
C ASP A 120 -28.58 -23.82 5.42
N SER A 121 -28.00 -23.38 4.30
CA SER A 121 -26.94 -22.38 4.29
C SER A 121 -27.07 -21.36 3.14
N ALA A 122 -26.69 -20.12 3.41
CA ALA A 122 -26.56 -19.07 2.43
C ALA A 122 -25.32 -18.22 2.71
N THR A 123 -24.67 -17.74 1.65
CA THR A 123 -23.53 -16.82 1.78
C THR A 123 -24.03 -15.39 1.73
N LEU A 124 -23.76 -14.63 2.78
CA LEU A 124 -24.00 -13.19 2.81
C LEU A 124 -22.81 -12.49 2.12
N THR A 125 -23.11 -11.74 1.07
CA THR A 125 -22.13 -10.90 0.39
C THR A 125 -22.37 -9.45 0.80
N PRO A 126 -21.51 -8.86 1.62
CA PRO A 126 -21.66 -7.47 2.02
C PRO A 126 -21.33 -6.53 0.85
N THR A 127 -22.06 -5.43 0.75
CA THR A 127 -21.69 -4.30 -0.10
C THR A 127 -20.87 -3.33 0.74
N LEU A 128 -19.67 -3.03 0.29
CA LEU A 128 -18.77 -2.14 1.01
C LEU A 128 -18.88 -0.71 0.48
N THR A 129 -18.71 0.24 1.37
CA THR A 129 -18.57 1.65 1.01
C THR A 129 -17.21 2.14 1.49
N PRO A 130 -16.37 2.66 0.60
CA PRO A 130 -16.50 2.64 -0.88
C PRO A 130 -16.40 1.21 -1.45
N GLU A 131 -16.87 1.01 -2.69
CA GLU A 131 -17.03 -0.32 -3.32
C GLU A 131 -15.71 -1.12 -3.41
N ASN A 132 -14.58 -0.42 -3.50
CA ASN A 132 -13.23 -1.01 -3.56
C ASN A 132 -12.49 -0.99 -2.21
N ALA A 133 -13.21 -0.76 -1.10
CA ALA A 133 -12.62 -0.75 0.23
C ALA A 133 -12.02 -2.11 0.59
N GLN A 134 -10.89 -2.07 1.30
CA GLN A 134 -10.17 -3.25 1.74
C GLN A 134 -10.11 -3.29 3.26
N GLY A 135 -10.33 -4.48 3.82
CA GLY A 135 -10.28 -4.69 5.27
C GLY A 135 -10.74 -6.10 5.64
N VAL A 136 -10.64 -6.41 6.92
CA VAL A 136 -11.10 -7.68 7.47
C VAL A 136 -12.51 -7.49 8.02
N ILE A 137 -13.47 -8.29 7.50
CA ILE A 137 -14.83 -8.33 7.99
C ILE A 137 -14.93 -9.46 9.01
N THR A 138 -15.46 -9.15 10.20
CA THR A 138 -15.76 -10.13 11.24
C THR A 138 -17.26 -10.35 11.33
N TRP A 139 -17.67 -11.61 11.44
CA TRP A 139 -19.04 -12.01 11.47
C TRP A 139 -19.47 -12.53 12.84
N THR A 140 -20.66 -12.21 13.27
CA THR A 140 -21.23 -12.70 14.53
C THR A 140 -22.71 -13.05 14.38
N SER A 141 -23.16 -14.10 15.06
CA SER A 141 -24.56 -14.46 15.24
C SER A 141 -25.02 -14.07 16.64
N SER A 142 -26.22 -13.53 16.76
CA SER A 142 -26.82 -13.24 18.07
C SER A 142 -27.32 -14.48 18.79
N ASP A 143 -27.52 -15.59 18.06
CA ASP A 143 -27.92 -16.89 18.61
C ASP A 143 -27.43 -18.04 17.72
N GLU A 144 -26.31 -18.64 18.09
CA GLU A 144 -25.71 -19.75 17.36
C GLU A 144 -26.50 -21.05 17.44
N ALA A 145 -27.47 -21.15 18.38
CA ALA A 145 -28.38 -22.28 18.42
C ALA A 145 -29.45 -22.22 17.32
N VAL A 146 -29.71 -21.05 16.78
CA VAL A 146 -30.62 -20.81 15.65
C VAL A 146 -29.88 -20.83 14.32
N ALA A 147 -28.81 -20.03 14.18
CA ALA A 147 -27.94 -20.05 13.01
C ALA A 147 -26.51 -19.64 13.37
N THR A 148 -25.55 -20.27 12.72
CA THR A 148 -24.13 -19.95 12.81
C THR A 148 -23.67 -19.17 11.58
N VAL A 149 -22.58 -18.42 11.71
CA VAL A 149 -21.92 -17.74 10.58
C VAL A 149 -20.41 -18.01 10.63
N ASP A 150 -19.80 -18.28 9.50
CA ASP A 150 -18.36 -18.46 9.40
C ASP A 150 -17.63 -17.16 9.02
N ALA A 151 -16.29 -17.21 9.00
CA ALA A 151 -15.44 -16.06 8.63
C ALA A 151 -15.62 -15.60 7.18
N LYS A 152 -16.29 -16.37 6.34
CA LYS A 152 -16.59 -16.02 4.93
C LYS A 152 -18.01 -15.47 4.74
N GLY A 153 -18.77 -15.32 5.82
CA GLY A 153 -20.16 -14.89 5.77
C GLY A 153 -21.15 -15.98 5.37
N VAL A 154 -20.74 -17.26 5.46
CA VAL A 154 -21.66 -18.38 5.23
C VAL A 154 -22.50 -18.58 6.48
N VAL A 155 -23.81 -18.34 6.37
CA VAL A 155 -24.78 -18.55 7.42
C VAL A 155 -25.39 -19.94 7.27
N SER A 156 -25.38 -20.73 8.32
CA SER A 156 -25.97 -22.08 8.36
C SER A 156 -27.08 -22.18 9.40
N ALA A 157 -28.24 -22.65 8.99
CA ALA A 157 -29.37 -22.87 9.89
C ALA A 157 -29.14 -24.10 10.78
N VAL A 158 -29.34 -23.94 12.09
CA VAL A 158 -29.17 -25.00 13.08
C VAL A 158 -30.56 -25.47 13.58
N CYS A 159 -31.41 -24.54 13.93
CA CYS A 159 -32.76 -24.81 14.48
C CYS A 159 -33.75 -23.76 14.04
N LYS A 160 -35.04 -24.07 14.19
CA LYS A 160 -36.13 -23.08 13.94
C LYS A 160 -36.01 -21.92 14.91
N GLY A 161 -36.08 -20.72 14.41
CA GLY A 161 -36.01 -19.49 15.19
C GLY A 161 -35.66 -18.29 14.31
N SER A 162 -35.34 -17.19 14.93
CA SER A 162 -34.79 -16.00 14.28
C SER A 162 -33.61 -15.48 15.07
N CYS A 163 -32.56 -15.10 14.40
CA CYS A 163 -31.39 -14.47 14.98
C CYS A 163 -30.92 -13.34 14.06
N THR A 164 -29.98 -12.54 14.55
CA THR A 164 -29.38 -11.44 13.79
C THR A 164 -27.92 -11.79 13.49
N ILE A 165 -27.55 -11.72 12.22
CA ILE A 165 -26.16 -11.80 11.77
C ILE A 165 -25.62 -10.38 11.62
N ARG A 166 -24.41 -10.16 12.10
CA ARG A 166 -23.72 -8.88 12.02
C ARG A 166 -22.34 -9.06 11.38
N ALA A 167 -21.99 -8.08 10.59
CA ALA A 167 -20.66 -7.90 10.02
C ALA A 167 -20.04 -6.59 10.52
#